data_0c28746cbb0130a2ea232f2990e49883
#
_entry.id   0c28746cbb0130a2ea232f2990e49883
#
_cell.length_a   1.000
_cell.length_b   1.000
_cell.length_c   1.000
_cell.angle_alpha   90.00
_cell.angle_beta   90.00
_cell.angle_gamma   90.00
#
_symmetry.space_group_name_H-M   'P 1'
#
loop_
_entity.id
_entity.type
_entity.pdbx_description
1 polymer ?
#
loop_
_entity_poly.entity_id
_entity_poly.type
_entity_poly.pdbx_seq_one_letter_code
_entity_poly.pdbx_strand_id
1 'polypeptide(L)'
;MLGKPNYGYIGVALAIVEIIGWKPFLSHEKIHLGEKLTLEYQLQPGRLSVFPGIEKSIIIDSSYNSSPLSVRKIIDTVHNIKMQLFPHRKVRMLLGDMRELGDLTEKEHRMIAGYVSQVADRVFLVGKHMTDFLADELQKVGYPVEKIYTFTKSTEAGDTLRTMLREPGNEALVICKGSQNTIFLEEAVKKLLLNPADEYKLTRQSHRWMQKKDQFFKQ
;
A
#
# COMPACT_ATOMS: atom_id res chain seq x y z
N MET A 1 7.06 -7.56 -9.16
CA MET A 1 6.86 -8.33 -7.90
C MET A 1 7.67 -7.66 -6.81
N LEU A 2 7.02 -7.19 -5.76
CA LEU A 2 7.64 -6.45 -4.67
C LEU A 2 7.66 -7.29 -3.39
N GLY A 3 8.83 -7.46 -2.79
CA GLY A 3 9.03 -8.07 -1.47
C GLY A 3 9.54 -9.52 -1.47
N LYS A 4 10.57 -9.76 -0.68
CA LYS A 4 11.20 -11.09 -0.47
C LYS A 4 10.24 -12.26 -0.16
N PRO A 5 9.11 -12.06 0.60
CA PRO A 5 8.19 -13.16 0.88
C PRO A 5 7.58 -13.84 -0.35
N ASN A 6 7.46 -13.11 -1.46
CA ASN A 6 6.84 -13.65 -2.67
C ASN A 6 7.77 -14.57 -3.45
N TYR A 7 9.08 -14.41 -3.35
CA TYR A 7 10.03 -15.29 -4.04
C TYR A 7 9.99 -16.73 -3.54
N GLY A 8 9.82 -16.92 -2.22
CA GLY A 8 9.69 -18.25 -1.63
C GLY A 8 8.47 -19.00 -2.14
N TYR A 9 7.30 -18.34 -2.21
CA TYR A 9 6.07 -18.97 -2.71
C TYR A 9 6.15 -19.32 -4.20
N ILE A 10 6.83 -18.51 -5.00
CA ILE A 10 7.04 -18.82 -6.41
C ILE A 10 7.98 -20.00 -6.57
N GLY A 11 9.07 -20.06 -5.81
CA GLY A 11 9.98 -21.20 -5.83
C GLY A 11 9.27 -22.50 -5.48
N VAL A 12 8.43 -22.50 -4.44
CA VAL A 12 7.62 -23.66 -4.07
C VAL A 12 6.60 -24.02 -5.17
N ALA A 13 5.90 -23.04 -5.73
CA ALA A 13 4.94 -23.29 -6.80
C ALA A 13 5.60 -23.90 -8.03
N LEU A 14 6.76 -23.39 -8.44
CA LEU A 14 7.53 -23.94 -9.56
C LEU A 14 7.99 -25.37 -9.28
N ALA A 15 8.49 -25.65 -8.07
CA ALA A 15 8.89 -27.00 -7.67
C ALA A 15 7.74 -27.99 -7.69
N ILE A 16 6.54 -27.56 -7.23
CA ILE A 16 5.34 -28.40 -7.29
C ILE A 16 4.96 -28.68 -8.76
N VAL A 17 4.94 -27.68 -9.61
CA VAL A 17 4.65 -27.82 -11.04
C VAL A 17 5.60 -28.81 -11.72
N GLU A 18 6.89 -28.76 -11.39
CA GLU A 18 7.89 -29.69 -11.89
C GLU A 18 7.64 -31.14 -11.42
N ILE A 19 7.37 -31.33 -10.11
CA ILE A 19 7.14 -32.65 -9.50
C ILE A 19 5.89 -33.32 -10.08
N ILE A 20 4.79 -32.58 -10.25
CA ILE A 20 3.53 -33.14 -10.76
C ILE A 20 3.45 -33.22 -12.28
N GLY A 21 4.48 -32.74 -12.98
CA GLY A 21 4.51 -32.72 -14.45
C GLY A 21 3.39 -31.84 -15.06
N TRP A 22 2.80 -30.94 -14.26
CA TRP A 22 1.72 -30.07 -14.73
C TRP A 22 2.32 -29.01 -15.66
N LYS A 23 1.86 -29.03 -16.91
CA LYS A 23 2.21 -27.96 -17.87
C LYS A 23 1.19 -26.85 -17.69
N PRO A 24 1.55 -25.72 -17.03
CA PRO A 24 0.65 -24.59 -16.94
C PRO A 24 0.25 -24.15 -18.35
N PHE A 25 -0.96 -23.64 -18.51
CA PHE A 25 -1.45 -23.00 -19.73
C PHE A 25 -0.67 -21.69 -19.98
N LEU A 26 0.62 -21.83 -20.24
CA LEU A 26 1.44 -20.79 -20.83
C LEU A 26 1.37 -21.05 -22.32
N SER A 27 0.63 -20.23 -23.03
CA SER A 27 0.49 -20.29 -24.48
C SER A 27 1.88 -20.37 -25.12
N HIS A 28 2.18 -21.55 -25.67
CA HIS A 28 3.13 -21.81 -26.75
C HIS A 28 4.64 -21.69 -26.54
N GLU A 29 5.22 -21.45 -25.36
CA GLU A 29 6.66 -21.47 -25.23
C GLU A 29 7.15 -22.52 -24.22
N LYS A 30 8.13 -23.33 -24.67
CA LYS A 30 8.84 -24.28 -23.82
C LYS A 30 9.68 -23.51 -22.81
N ILE A 31 9.48 -23.78 -21.52
CA ILE A 31 10.37 -23.28 -20.47
C ILE A 31 11.73 -24.00 -20.66
N HIS A 32 12.72 -23.29 -21.19
CA HIS A 32 14.10 -23.75 -21.18
C HIS A 32 14.76 -23.26 -19.91
N LEU A 33 15.21 -24.19 -19.03
CA LEU A 33 16.06 -23.88 -17.89
C LEU A 33 17.34 -23.22 -18.40
N GLY A 34 17.52 -21.93 -18.09
CA GLY A 34 18.68 -21.13 -18.53
C GLY A 34 18.32 -19.86 -19.29
N GLU A 35 17.12 -19.74 -19.83
CA GLU A 35 16.63 -18.49 -20.43
C GLU A 35 15.91 -17.62 -19.42
N LYS A 36 15.92 -16.30 -19.66
CA LYS A 36 15.27 -15.33 -18.78
C LYS A 36 13.75 -15.55 -18.79
N LEU A 37 13.25 -16.24 -17.75
CA LEU A 37 11.82 -16.49 -17.58
C LEU A 37 11.12 -15.19 -17.20
N THR A 38 10.25 -14.69 -18.05
CA THR A 38 9.33 -13.60 -17.74
C THR A 38 7.99 -14.20 -17.32
N LEU A 39 7.67 -14.14 -16.02
CA LEU A 39 6.38 -14.56 -15.50
C LEU A 39 5.49 -13.33 -15.39
N GLU A 40 4.38 -13.29 -16.11
CA GLU A 40 3.30 -12.34 -15.85
C GLU A 40 2.50 -12.84 -14.64
N TYR A 41 2.76 -12.22 -13.49
CA TYR A 41 2.01 -12.47 -12.27
C TYR A 41 1.18 -11.24 -11.91
N GLN A 42 -0.13 -11.37 -11.99
CA GLN A 42 -1.03 -10.33 -11.51
C GLN A 42 -1.30 -10.55 -10.02
N LEU A 43 -0.82 -9.63 -9.20
CA LEU A 43 -1.22 -9.55 -7.80
C LEU A 43 -2.70 -9.23 -7.71
N GLN A 44 -3.39 -9.83 -6.72
CA GLN A 44 -4.76 -9.43 -6.43
C GLN A 44 -4.80 -7.92 -6.10
N PRO A 45 -5.84 -7.20 -6.55
CA PRO A 45 -6.00 -5.78 -6.27
C PRO A 45 -5.77 -5.42 -4.80
N GLY A 46 -4.98 -4.37 -4.55
CA GLY A 46 -4.66 -3.93 -3.19
C GLY A 46 -3.68 -4.82 -2.41
N ARG A 47 -2.92 -5.69 -3.10
CA ARG A 47 -1.86 -6.53 -2.51
C ARG A 47 -0.51 -6.24 -3.16
N LEU A 48 0.09 -5.07 -2.86
CA LEU A 48 1.31 -4.56 -3.47
C LEU A 48 1.17 -4.28 -4.97
N SER A 49 -0.01 -3.87 -5.42
CA SER A 49 -0.21 -3.39 -6.77
C SER A 49 0.55 -2.08 -6.99
N VAL A 50 1.19 -1.93 -8.15
CA VAL A 50 1.97 -0.72 -8.47
C VAL A 50 1.29 0.03 -9.60
N PHE A 51 1.09 1.33 -9.39
CA PHE A 51 0.48 2.22 -10.39
C PHE A 51 1.36 3.45 -10.62
N PRO A 52 1.42 3.93 -11.87
CA PRO A 52 1.88 5.29 -12.11
C PRO A 52 0.89 6.28 -11.49
N GLY A 53 1.40 7.22 -10.71
CA GLY A 53 0.62 8.28 -10.10
C GLY A 53 0.85 9.63 -10.77
N ILE A 54 0.01 10.60 -10.42
CA ILE A 54 0.17 11.99 -10.85
C ILE A 54 1.56 12.53 -10.46
N GLU A 55 2.02 13.57 -11.16
CA GLU A 55 3.29 14.27 -10.88
C GLU A 55 4.48 13.28 -10.78
N LYS A 56 4.51 12.30 -11.68
CA LYS A 56 5.54 11.25 -11.74
C LYS A 56 5.67 10.42 -10.44
N SER A 57 4.67 10.44 -9.56
CA SER A 57 4.67 9.59 -8.37
C SER A 57 4.51 8.11 -8.74
N ILE A 58 5.00 7.25 -7.86
CA ILE A 58 4.81 5.80 -7.94
C ILE A 58 3.96 5.40 -6.75
N ILE A 59 2.81 4.77 -7.02
CA ILE A 59 1.89 4.32 -5.99
C ILE A 59 2.08 2.82 -5.75
N ILE A 60 2.30 2.44 -4.51
CA ILE A 60 2.31 1.05 -4.06
C ILE A 60 1.04 0.84 -3.23
N ASP A 61 0.04 0.22 -3.85
CA ASP A 61 -1.25 -0.04 -3.23
C ASP A 61 -1.27 -1.40 -2.52
N SER A 62 -1.41 -1.37 -1.21
CA SER A 62 -1.63 -2.52 -0.33
C SER A 62 -2.85 -2.32 0.57
N SER A 63 -3.89 -1.67 0.03
CA SER A 63 -5.10 -1.25 0.73
C SER A 63 -6.14 -2.36 0.96
N TYR A 64 -5.88 -3.59 0.50
CA TYR A 64 -6.82 -4.69 0.68
C TYR A 64 -7.06 -5.03 2.15
N ASN A 65 -5.99 -5.18 2.93
CA ASN A 65 -6.04 -5.46 4.37
C ASN A 65 -4.77 -4.97 5.07
N SER A 66 -4.83 -4.83 6.40
CA SER A 66 -3.72 -4.36 7.23
C SER A 66 -3.62 -5.17 8.52
N SER A 67 -2.41 -5.61 8.83
CA SER A 67 -2.03 -6.20 10.11
C SER A 67 -0.65 -5.67 10.51
N PRO A 68 -0.28 -5.70 11.80
CA PRO A 68 1.00 -5.17 12.27
C PRO A 68 2.21 -5.71 11.51
N LEU A 69 2.24 -7.03 11.30
CA LEU A 69 3.31 -7.68 10.55
C LEU A 69 3.35 -7.20 9.09
N SER A 70 2.18 -7.07 8.45
CA SER A 70 2.11 -6.65 7.04
C SER A 70 2.47 -5.17 6.86
N VAL A 71 2.19 -4.31 7.85
CA VAL A 71 2.63 -2.92 7.85
C VAL A 71 4.15 -2.83 7.97
N ARG A 72 4.75 -3.52 8.95
CA ARG A 72 6.21 -3.56 9.10
C ARG A 72 6.89 -4.03 7.81
N LYS A 73 6.43 -5.13 7.23
CA LYS A 73 7.01 -5.65 5.98
C LYS A 73 6.91 -4.72 4.79
N ILE A 74 5.81 -3.98 4.64
CA ILE A 74 5.70 -3.03 3.53
C ILE A 74 6.62 -1.83 3.76
N ILE A 75 6.78 -1.35 5.00
CA ILE A 75 7.71 -0.28 5.34
C ILE A 75 9.14 -0.69 5.00
N ASP A 76 9.58 -1.88 5.41
CA ASP A 76 10.90 -2.42 5.06
C ASP A 76 11.09 -2.54 3.55
N THR A 77 10.07 -3.02 2.84
CA THR A 77 10.09 -3.13 1.38
C THR A 77 10.27 -1.77 0.72
N VAL A 78 9.53 -0.77 1.17
CA VAL A 78 9.60 0.59 0.65
C VAL A 78 10.93 1.26 0.97
N HIS A 79 11.44 1.05 2.17
CA HIS A 79 12.79 1.51 2.53
C HIS A 79 13.85 0.98 1.54
N ASN A 80 13.83 -0.32 1.28
CA ASN A 80 14.75 -0.95 0.33
C ASN A 80 14.57 -0.41 -1.11
N ILE A 81 13.32 -0.25 -1.57
CA ILE A 81 13.02 0.32 -2.89
C ILE A 81 13.55 1.76 -2.99
N LYS A 82 13.29 2.59 -1.96
CA LYS A 82 13.81 3.95 -1.90
C LYS A 82 15.33 3.96 -2.02
N MET A 83 16.02 3.19 -1.16
CA MET A 83 17.49 3.21 -1.11
C MET A 83 18.16 2.69 -2.38
N GLN A 84 17.59 1.67 -3.01
CA GLN A 84 18.21 0.98 -4.14
C GLN A 84 17.82 1.55 -5.51
N LEU A 85 16.56 1.99 -5.65
CA LEU A 85 16.01 2.37 -6.96
C LEU A 85 15.66 3.86 -7.07
N PHE A 86 15.22 4.47 -5.97
CA PHE A 86 14.68 5.83 -5.98
C PHE A 86 15.17 6.69 -4.82
N PRO A 87 16.49 6.87 -4.62
CA PRO A 87 17.05 7.54 -3.43
C PRO A 87 16.57 8.99 -3.25
N HIS A 88 16.23 9.67 -4.35
CA HIS A 88 15.81 11.08 -4.33
C HIS A 88 14.31 11.25 -4.13
N ARG A 89 13.48 10.18 -4.26
CA ARG A 89 12.03 10.30 -4.09
C ARG A 89 11.64 10.46 -2.63
N LYS A 90 10.66 11.30 -2.39
CA LYS A 90 10.03 11.44 -1.07
C LYS A 90 9.09 10.28 -0.80
N VAL A 91 9.09 9.76 0.42
CA VAL A 91 8.15 8.70 0.83
C VAL A 91 6.93 9.35 1.47
N ARG A 92 5.76 9.08 0.92
CA ARG A 92 4.46 9.47 1.46
C ARG A 92 3.73 8.22 1.90
N MET A 93 3.42 8.11 3.19
CA MET A 93 2.68 6.96 3.72
C MET A 93 1.24 7.33 4.00
N LEU A 94 0.32 6.70 3.29
CA LEU A 94 -1.12 6.77 3.51
C LEU A 94 -1.54 5.50 4.26
N LEU A 95 -1.76 5.62 5.55
CA LEU A 95 -2.01 4.50 6.46
C LEU A 95 -3.41 4.58 7.05
N GLY A 96 -4.17 3.49 6.97
CA GLY A 96 -5.48 3.35 7.60
C GLY A 96 -5.44 2.37 8.76
N ASP A 97 -6.40 2.48 9.68
CA ASP A 97 -6.50 1.64 10.87
C ASP A 97 -6.22 0.18 10.58
N MET A 98 -5.48 -0.46 11.47
CA MET A 98 -5.38 -1.91 11.57
C MET A 98 -6.54 -2.42 12.43
N ARG A 99 -7.39 -3.25 11.85
CA ARG A 99 -8.60 -3.77 12.52
C ARG A 99 -8.40 -5.19 13.02
N GLU A 100 -9.37 -5.65 13.81
CA GLU A 100 -9.43 -7.03 14.32
C GLU A 100 -8.26 -7.38 15.27
N LEU A 101 -7.73 -6.38 15.99
CA LEU A 101 -6.61 -6.56 16.92
C LEU A 101 -7.06 -6.74 18.38
N GLY A 102 -8.35 -6.51 18.69
CA GLY A 102 -8.86 -6.60 20.06
C GLY A 102 -8.06 -5.71 21.02
N ASP A 103 -7.68 -6.27 22.17
CA ASP A 103 -6.93 -5.57 23.23
C ASP A 103 -5.54 -5.11 22.81
N LEU A 104 -5.02 -5.63 21.70
CA LEU A 104 -3.71 -5.25 21.16
C LEU A 104 -3.78 -3.99 20.27
N THR A 105 -4.96 -3.43 20.05
CA THR A 105 -5.16 -2.32 19.08
C THR A 105 -4.24 -1.15 19.36
N GLU A 106 -4.24 -0.60 20.57
CA GLU A 106 -3.38 0.52 20.94
C GLU A 106 -1.90 0.18 20.79
N LYS A 107 -1.47 -0.92 21.42
CA LYS A 107 -0.07 -1.36 21.40
C LYS A 107 0.48 -1.49 19.99
N GLU A 108 -0.25 -2.14 19.11
CA GLU A 108 0.22 -2.41 17.74
C GLU A 108 0.25 -1.15 16.87
N HIS A 109 -0.70 -0.21 17.06
CA HIS A 109 -0.65 1.08 16.37
C HIS A 109 0.53 1.94 16.85
N ARG A 110 0.82 1.95 18.16
CA ARG A 110 2.00 2.65 18.69
C ARG A 110 3.31 2.05 18.20
N MET A 111 3.42 0.73 18.21
CA MET A 111 4.65 0.03 17.82
C MET A 111 5.14 0.32 16.40
N ILE A 112 4.27 0.67 15.46
CA ILE A 112 4.70 0.97 14.10
C ILE A 112 5.32 2.37 13.95
N ALA A 113 5.21 3.25 14.96
CA ALA A 113 5.75 4.62 14.89
C ALA A 113 7.26 4.63 14.63
N GLY A 114 8.02 3.76 15.30
CA GLY A 114 9.46 3.65 15.10
C GLY A 114 9.87 3.27 13.68
N TYR A 115 9.09 2.41 13.02
CA TYR A 115 9.34 2.05 11.62
C TYR A 115 8.94 3.18 10.66
N VAL A 116 7.78 3.79 10.89
CA VAL A 116 7.26 4.89 10.06
C VAL A 116 8.20 6.09 10.10
N SER A 117 8.65 6.50 11.29
CA SER A 117 9.49 7.69 11.49
C SER A 117 10.85 7.62 10.77
N GLN A 118 11.37 6.41 10.57
CA GLN A 118 12.65 6.20 9.89
C GLN A 118 12.57 6.29 8.37
N VAL A 119 11.38 6.10 7.79
CA VAL A 119 11.22 5.94 6.35
C VAL A 119 10.34 7.01 5.72
N ALA A 120 9.27 7.42 6.39
CA ALA A 120 8.31 8.37 5.86
C ALA A 120 8.83 9.81 5.91
N ASP A 121 8.68 10.54 4.81
CA ASP A 121 8.87 11.99 4.79
C ASP A 121 7.61 12.75 5.26
N ARG A 122 6.42 12.21 5.02
CA ARG A 122 5.12 12.67 5.53
C ARG A 122 4.16 11.49 5.68
N VAL A 123 3.24 11.58 6.63
CA VAL A 123 2.23 10.55 6.90
C VAL A 123 0.82 11.12 6.82
N PHE A 124 -0.07 10.34 6.23
CA PHE A 124 -1.49 10.62 6.05
C PHE A 124 -2.25 9.48 6.72
N LEU A 125 -2.81 9.76 7.88
CA LEU A 125 -3.37 8.77 8.79
C LEU A 125 -4.90 8.81 8.73
N VAL A 126 -5.52 7.68 8.40
CA VAL A 126 -6.97 7.58 8.22
C VAL A 126 -7.57 6.65 9.26
N GLY A 127 -8.48 7.18 10.05
CA GLY A 127 -9.20 6.44 11.07
C GLY A 127 -8.79 6.80 12.49
N LYS A 128 -9.65 6.39 13.43
CA LYS A 128 -9.52 6.77 14.84
C LYS A 128 -8.24 6.25 15.50
N HIS A 129 -7.90 4.99 15.27
CA HIS A 129 -6.75 4.37 15.93
C HIS A 129 -5.42 4.90 15.38
N MET A 130 -5.35 5.17 14.09
CA MET A 130 -4.20 5.84 13.49
C MET A 130 -4.02 7.25 14.06
N THR A 131 -5.12 7.99 14.27
CA THR A 131 -5.08 9.33 14.85
C THR A 131 -4.75 9.30 16.33
N ASP A 132 -5.43 8.48 17.13
CA ASP A 132 -5.29 8.50 18.59
C ASP A 132 -3.98 7.87 19.07
N PHE A 133 -3.48 6.85 18.37
CA PHE A 133 -2.34 6.08 18.86
C PHE A 133 -1.07 6.30 18.02
N LEU A 134 -1.14 6.18 16.69
CA LEU A 134 0.06 6.33 15.87
C LEU A 134 0.52 7.79 15.78
N ALA A 135 -0.40 8.75 15.57
CA ALA A 135 -0.02 10.15 15.49
C ALA A 135 0.58 10.66 16.81
N ASP A 136 -0.02 10.28 17.95
CA ASP A 136 0.50 10.59 19.29
C ASP A 136 1.90 9.98 19.50
N GLU A 137 2.08 8.71 19.12
CA GLU A 137 3.38 8.05 19.30
C GLU A 137 4.46 8.59 18.37
N LEU A 138 4.10 8.96 17.13
CA LEU A 138 5.05 9.64 16.22
C LEU A 138 5.57 10.95 16.82
N GLN A 139 4.72 11.74 17.46
CA GLN A 139 5.17 12.97 18.16
C GLN A 139 6.11 12.64 19.32
N LYS A 140 5.81 11.60 20.11
CA LYS A 140 6.68 11.16 21.22
C LYS A 140 8.05 10.69 20.79
N VAL A 141 8.16 10.05 19.62
CA VAL A 141 9.47 9.67 19.06
C VAL A 141 10.16 10.80 18.29
N GLY A 142 9.63 12.02 18.34
CA GLY A 142 10.25 13.21 17.75
C GLY A 142 9.97 13.41 16.25
N TYR A 143 8.96 12.73 15.70
CA TYR A 143 8.58 12.97 14.30
C TYR A 143 7.88 14.34 14.18
N PRO A 144 8.24 15.19 13.18
CA PRO A 144 7.72 16.55 13.09
C PRO A 144 6.20 16.60 12.93
N VAL A 145 5.52 17.35 13.79
CA VAL A 145 4.06 17.41 13.83
C VAL A 145 3.45 17.93 12.53
N GLU A 146 4.12 18.87 11.87
CA GLU A 146 3.71 19.45 10.58
C GLU A 146 3.80 18.47 9.41
N LYS A 147 4.32 17.27 9.65
CA LYS A 147 4.39 16.18 8.67
C LYS A 147 3.37 15.07 8.94
N ILE A 148 2.55 15.23 9.97
CA ILE A 148 1.50 14.29 10.37
C ILE A 148 0.15 14.88 9.97
N TYR A 149 -0.60 14.19 9.11
CA TYR A 149 -1.93 14.60 8.66
C TYR A 149 -2.91 13.51 9.05
N THR A 150 -3.98 13.87 9.76
CA THR A 150 -4.99 12.93 10.27
C THR A 150 -6.35 13.20 9.63
N PHE A 151 -7.09 12.13 9.32
CA PHE A 151 -8.36 12.20 8.60
C PHE A 151 -9.34 11.16 9.14
N THR A 152 -10.61 11.49 9.07
CA THR A 152 -11.69 10.52 9.31
C THR A 152 -12.05 9.76 8.04
N LYS A 153 -11.93 10.39 6.87
CA LYS A 153 -12.29 9.83 5.57
C LYS A 153 -11.08 9.73 4.64
N SER A 154 -10.94 8.59 3.97
CA SER A 154 -9.85 8.35 3.02
C SER A 154 -9.89 9.30 1.82
N THR A 155 -11.08 9.75 1.42
CA THR A 155 -11.25 10.72 0.34
C THR A 155 -10.57 12.05 0.64
N GLU A 156 -10.69 12.56 1.87
CA GLU A 156 -10.04 13.80 2.31
C GLU A 156 -8.50 13.65 2.32
N ALA A 157 -8.02 12.50 2.81
CA ALA A 157 -6.61 12.17 2.80
C ALA A 157 -6.06 12.15 1.36
N GLY A 158 -6.83 11.55 0.43
CA GLY A 158 -6.48 11.52 -0.98
C GLY A 158 -6.43 12.90 -1.63
N ASP A 159 -7.37 13.79 -1.32
CA ASP A 159 -7.39 15.17 -1.84
C ASP A 159 -6.20 15.97 -1.33
N THR A 160 -5.90 15.86 -0.04
CA THR A 160 -4.76 16.54 0.58
C THR A 160 -3.44 16.04 -0.03
N LEU A 161 -3.26 14.73 -0.13
CA LEU A 161 -2.05 14.15 -0.72
C LEU A 161 -1.92 14.53 -2.20
N ARG A 162 -3.02 14.52 -2.97
CA ARG A 162 -3.05 14.98 -4.37
C ARG A 162 -2.57 16.41 -4.52
N THR A 163 -3.03 17.31 -3.65
CA THR A 163 -2.62 18.71 -3.64
C THR A 163 -1.12 18.83 -3.37
N MET A 164 -0.62 18.12 -2.38
CA MET A 164 0.81 18.14 -2.04
C MET A 164 1.72 17.54 -3.12
N LEU A 165 1.25 16.52 -3.84
CA LEU A 165 2.03 15.95 -4.95
C LEU A 165 2.22 16.95 -6.09
N ARG A 166 1.29 17.89 -6.28
CA ARG A 166 1.36 18.94 -7.32
C ARG A 166 2.35 20.07 -7.02
N GLU A 167 2.86 20.14 -5.79
CA GLU A 167 3.91 21.10 -5.47
C GLU A 167 5.22 20.72 -6.18
N PRO A 168 5.98 21.67 -6.74
CA PRO A 168 7.23 21.39 -7.44
C PRO A 168 8.23 20.61 -6.59
N GLY A 169 8.93 19.66 -7.21
CA GLY A 169 9.97 18.86 -6.53
C GLY A 169 9.44 17.75 -5.61
N ASN A 170 8.15 17.40 -5.70
CA ASN A 170 7.51 16.38 -4.87
C ASN A 170 7.37 15.01 -5.57
N GLU A 171 8.33 14.62 -6.40
CA GLU A 171 8.34 13.25 -6.90
C GLU A 171 8.33 12.26 -5.73
N ALA A 172 7.28 11.47 -5.63
CA ALA A 172 7.04 10.65 -4.47
C ALA A 172 6.93 9.15 -4.77
N LEU A 173 7.30 8.37 -3.76
CA LEU A 173 6.92 6.99 -3.59
C LEU A 173 5.77 6.97 -2.58
N VAL A 174 4.57 6.69 -3.03
CA VAL A 174 3.34 6.71 -2.22
C VAL A 174 2.98 5.29 -1.82
N ILE A 175 2.88 5.04 -0.53
CA ILE A 175 2.48 3.75 0.03
C ILE A 175 1.10 3.87 0.63
N CYS A 176 0.17 3.02 0.19
CA CYS A 176 -1.18 2.96 0.70
C CYS A 176 -1.40 1.64 1.42
N LYS A 177 -1.69 1.67 2.73
CA LYS A 177 -1.91 0.48 3.56
C LYS A 177 -2.99 0.70 4.59
N GLY A 178 -4.06 -0.09 4.55
CA GLY A 178 -5.17 -0.01 5.51
C GLY A 178 -5.99 -1.29 5.55
N SER A 179 -6.79 -1.45 6.60
CA SER A 179 -7.69 -2.58 6.73
C SER A 179 -8.90 -2.47 5.82
N GLN A 180 -9.52 -3.61 5.57
CA GLN A 180 -10.81 -3.68 4.92
C GLN A 180 -11.92 -3.08 5.80
N ASN A 181 -13.06 -2.76 5.18
CA ASN A 181 -14.26 -2.20 5.81
C ASN A 181 -14.04 -0.81 6.46
N THR A 182 -14.90 0.13 6.12
CA THR A 182 -14.99 1.49 6.66
C THR A 182 -13.75 2.40 6.52
N ILE A 183 -12.60 1.91 6.11
CA ILE A 183 -11.44 2.76 5.79
C ILE A 183 -11.42 3.11 4.30
N PHE A 184 -11.70 2.14 3.42
CA PHE A 184 -11.79 2.31 1.96
C PHE A 184 -10.64 3.13 1.38
N LEU A 185 -9.40 2.77 1.73
CA LEU A 185 -8.22 3.54 1.37
C LEU A 185 -8.00 3.62 -0.16
N GLU A 186 -8.56 2.66 -0.91
CA GLU A 186 -8.57 2.69 -2.37
C GLU A 186 -9.28 3.92 -2.96
N GLU A 187 -10.20 4.56 -2.22
CA GLU A 187 -10.83 5.81 -2.67
C GLU A 187 -9.86 7.00 -2.64
N ALA A 188 -8.89 6.98 -1.74
CA ALA A 188 -7.77 7.91 -1.80
C ALA A 188 -6.83 7.59 -2.96
N VAL A 189 -6.55 6.30 -3.20
CA VAL A 189 -5.68 5.86 -4.32
C VAL A 189 -6.23 6.31 -5.66
N LYS A 190 -7.56 6.24 -5.90
CA LYS A 190 -8.21 6.72 -7.13
C LYS A 190 -7.80 8.15 -7.49
N LYS A 191 -7.72 9.03 -6.48
CA LYS A 191 -7.40 10.44 -6.67
C LYS A 191 -5.96 10.70 -7.09
N LEU A 192 -5.09 9.71 -6.90
CA LEU A 192 -3.66 9.79 -7.16
C LEU A 192 -3.24 9.14 -8.48
N LEU A 193 -4.11 8.33 -9.09
CA LEU A 193 -3.81 7.62 -10.34
C LEU A 193 -3.49 8.61 -11.47
N LEU A 194 -2.43 8.33 -12.25
CA LEU A 194 -2.12 9.07 -13.46
C LEU A 194 -3.24 8.91 -14.51
N ASN A 195 -3.71 7.68 -14.70
CA ASN A 195 -4.85 7.37 -15.55
C ASN A 195 -6.05 6.99 -14.68
N PRO A 196 -7.09 7.85 -14.59
CA PRO A 196 -8.29 7.54 -13.82
C PRO A 196 -8.99 6.25 -14.25
N ALA A 197 -8.86 5.84 -15.51
CA ALA A 197 -9.45 4.60 -16.01
C ALA A 197 -8.89 3.35 -15.32
N ASP A 198 -7.72 3.43 -14.66
CA ASP A 198 -7.13 2.31 -13.92
C ASP A 198 -7.84 2.00 -12.58
N GLU A 199 -8.86 2.78 -12.20
CA GLU A 199 -9.60 2.56 -10.94
C GLU A 199 -10.21 1.16 -10.85
N TYR A 200 -10.60 0.54 -11.97
CA TYR A 200 -11.16 -0.83 -11.97
C TYR A 200 -10.14 -1.89 -11.50
N LYS A 201 -8.83 -1.58 -11.54
CA LYS A 201 -7.75 -2.44 -11.06
C LYS A 201 -7.58 -2.38 -9.55
N LEU A 202 -8.23 -1.44 -8.87
CA LEU A 202 -8.19 -1.31 -7.42
C LEU A 202 -9.09 -2.34 -6.74
N THR A 203 -8.87 -2.56 -5.46
CA THR A 203 -9.73 -3.45 -4.67
C THR A 203 -11.13 -2.86 -4.48
N ARG A 204 -12.13 -3.71 -4.26
CA ARG A 204 -13.51 -3.32 -3.90
C ARG A 204 -14.21 -2.40 -4.92
N GLN A 205 -14.12 -2.72 -6.23
CA GLN A 205 -14.74 -1.95 -7.31
C GLN A 205 -16.05 -2.56 -7.85
N SER A 206 -16.56 -3.67 -7.28
CA SER A 206 -17.85 -4.23 -7.70
C SER A 206 -19.02 -3.31 -7.29
N HIS A 207 -20.14 -3.41 -8.00
CA HIS A 207 -21.36 -2.63 -7.73
C HIS A 207 -21.79 -2.69 -6.25
N ARG A 208 -21.73 -3.87 -5.62
CA ARG A 208 -22.02 -4.05 -4.18
C ARG A 208 -21.09 -3.23 -3.28
N TRP A 209 -19.80 -3.14 -3.63
CA TRP A 209 -18.85 -2.35 -2.86
C TRP A 209 -19.06 -0.85 -3.08
N MET A 210 -19.39 -0.44 -4.30
CA MET A 210 -19.69 0.97 -4.57
C MET A 210 -20.90 1.45 -3.77
N GLN A 211 -21.98 0.67 -3.69
CA GLN A 211 -23.13 0.99 -2.83
C GLN A 211 -22.75 1.13 -1.34
N LYS A 212 -21.90 0.23 -0.81
CA LYS A 212 -21.42 0.33 0.58
C LYS A 212 -20.62 1.60 0.82
N LYS A 213 -19.73 1.96 -0.11
CA LYS A 213 -18.93 3.18 -0.02
C LYS A 213 -19.81 4.43 -0.06
N ASP A 214 -20.76 4.48 -0.98
CA ASP A 214 -21.71 5.59 -1.07
C ASP A 214 -22.48 5.80 0.23
N GLN A 215 -22.93 4.73 0.87
CA GLN A 215 -23.59 4.81 2.18
C GLN A 215 -22.64 5.32 3.27
N PHE A 216 -21.39 4.84 3.27
CA PHE A 216 -20.39 5.22 4.26
C PHE A 216 -19.97 6.69 4.15
N PHE A 217 -19.71 7.18 2.95
CA PHE A 217 -19.22 8.56 2.75
C PHE A 217 -20.32 9.62 2.84
N LYS A 218 -21.61 9.24 2.83
CA LYS A 218 -22.74 10.16 3.05
C LYS A 218 -23.03 10.43 4.54
N GLN A 219 -22.47 9.62 5.43
CA GLN A 219 -22.53 9.85 6.89
C GLN A 219 -21.45 10.85 7.33
#